data_4a8f8bba6731c6908d123b4d80d07655
#
_entry.id   4a8f8bba6731c6908d123b4d80d07655
#
_cell.length_a   1.000
_cell.length_b   1.000
_cell.length_c   1.000
_cell.angle_alpha   90.00
_cell.angle_beta   90.00
_cell.angle_gamma   90.00
#
_symmetry.space_group_name_H-M   'P 1'
#
loop_
_entity.id
_entity.type
_entity.pdbx_description
1 polymer ?
#
loop_
_entity_poly.entity_id
_entity_poly.type
_entity_poly.pdbx_seq_one_letter_code
_entity_poly.pdbx_strand_id
1 'polypeptide(L)'
;MVRAKAAAAKRPPKKPTVEELYFRSDSAYLCLLLNRRTRSIRVIDFRAGALPAKRLYIQSVATQENVEKVITLVEKDEVSSWTRVGFVREGTIPGFYKRSDGHLCGCVIGDKTASIEVTDASTKLTERTINAAKKAAADIPEKIKGASVRPATEKDALSARDAAWRKNPAFGSFDMFGRDAERIYYDLGVRRSKTNYLSAEFQDCFGHALVEVLRLPTSENETLAVIAGLRVLAENLEGRGIVATFAFAPNDNVEISTAFLAAGYRKTGLLARGILDADGGRKDAILWTHKFVDALAAEYE
;
A
#
# COMPACT_ATOMS: atom_id res chain seq x y z
N MET A 1 -59.55 20.42 -0.48
CA MET A 1 -58.33 19.97 -1.22
C MET A 1 -57.19 19.81 -0.22
N VAL A 2 -56.90 18.59 0.17
CA VAL A 2 -55.80 18.28 1.11
C VAL A 2 -54.57 17.96 0.28
N ARG A 3 -53.52 18.81 0.34
CA ARG A 3 -52.22 18.54 -0.30
C ARG A 3 -51.47 17.47 0.51
N ALA A 4 -51.31 16.29 -0.07
CA ALA A 4 -50.43 15.26 0.44
C ALA A 4 -48.99 15.77 0.39
N LYS A 5 -48.34 15.87 1.56
CA LYS A 5 -46.91 16.11 1.67
C LYS A 5 -46.17 14.86 1.15
N ALA A 6 -45.47 14.98 0.02
CA ALA A 6 -44.59 13.95 -0.45
C ALA A 6 -43.48 13.70 0.61
N ALA A 7 -43.41 12.47 1.12
CA ALA A 7 -42.38 12.06 2.03
C ALA A 7 -41.05 12.11 1.28
N ALA A 8 -40.11 12.93 1.77
CA ALA A 8 -38.75 12.99 1.22
C ALA A 8 -38.11 11.61 1.33
N ALA A 9 -37.77 11.02 0.20
CA ALA A 9 -37.06 9.74 0.15
C ALA A 9 -35.73 9.89 0.93
N LYS A 10 -35.55 9.09 1.99
CA LYS A 10 -34.31 9.05 2.76
C LYS A 10 -33.19 8.70 1.79
N ARG A 11 -32.17 9.55 1.70
CA ARG A 11 -30.95 9.24 0.96
C ARG A 11 -30.39 7.89 1.46
N PRO A 12 -30.00 6.98 0.56
CA PRO A 12 -29.43 5.71 0.97
C PRO A 12 -28.19 5.98 1.86
N PRO A 13 -27.95 5.16 2.88
CA PRO A 13 -26.81 5.33 3.77
C PRO A 13 -25.51 5.33 2.94
N LYS A 14 -24.61 6.24 3.27
CA LYS A 14 -23.32 6.34 2.59
C LYS A 14 -22.50 5.08 2.91
N LYS A 15 -22.10 4.34 1.88
CA LYS A 15 -21.26 3.15 2.03
C LYS A 15 -19.93 3.51 2.72
N PRO A 16 -19.36 2.66 3.60
CA PRO A 16 -18.08 2.90 4.23
C PRO A 16 -16.95 2.94 3.19
N THR A 17 -15.88 3.67 3.48
CA THR A 17 -14.71 3.76 2.59
C THR A 17 -14.01 2.42 2.48
N VAL A 18 -13.82 1.74 3.63
CA VAL A 18 -13.25 0.40 3.70
C VAL A 18 -14.29 -0.53 4.27
N GLU A 19 -14.46 -1.70 3.67
CA GLU A 19 -15.45 -2.71 4.06
C GLU A 19 -14.90 -4.11 3.89
N GLU A 20 -15.17 -4.97 4.87
CA GLU A 20 -14.88 -6.40 4.81
C GLU A 20 -16.07 -7.16 4.24
N LEU A 21 -15.85 -7.88 3.15
CA LEU A 21 -16.86 -8.71 2.50
C LEU A 21 -16.44 -10.17 2.54
N TYR A 22 -17.26 -11.00 3.13
CA TYR A 22 -16.95 -12.40 3.34
C TYR A 22 -17.65 -13.31 2.32
N PHE A 23 -16.89 -14.24 1.76
CA PHE A 23 -17.42 -15.36 1.00
C PHE A 23 -17.14 -16.65 1.75
N ARG A 24 -18.19 -17.39 2.04
CA ARG A 24 -18.10 -18.66 2.74
C ARG A 24 -18.96 -19.72 2.04
N SER A 25 -18.36 -20.85 1.74
CA SER A 25 -19.00 -22.07 1.28
C SER A 25 -18.33 -23.28 1.94
N ASP A 26 -18.82 -24.48 1.67
CA ASP A 26 -18.23 -25.71 2.22
C ASP A 26 -16.75 -25.88 1.80
N SER A 27 -16.38 -25.38 0.62
CA SER A 27 -15.05 -25.53 0.01
C SER A 27 -14.22 -24.25 -0.04
N ALA A 28 -14.78 -23.09 0.34
CA ALA A 28 -14.09 -21.81 0.23
C ALA A 28 -14.42 -20.88 1.40
N TYR A 29 -13.39 -20.19 1.90
CA TYR A 29 -13.56 -19.12 2.87
C TYR A 29 -12.54 -18.03 2.60
N LEU A 30 -12.99 -16.82 2.25
CA LEU A 30 -12.14 -15.67 2.03
C LEU A 30 -12.80 -14.38 2.53
N CYS A 31 -11.98 -13.37 2.80
CA CYS A 31 -12.37 -12.00 3.05
C CYS A 31 -11.84 -11.11 1.93
N LEU A 32 -12.69 -10.24 1.41
CA LEU A 32 -12.30 -9.15 0.53
C LEU A 32 -12.29 -7.87 1.33
N LEU A 33 -11.12 -7.30 1.53
CA LEU A 33 -10.98 -5.96 2.09
C LEU A 33 -11.14 -4.95 0.94
N LEU A 34 -12.34 -4.43 0.80
CA LEU A 34 -12.71 -3.48 -0.25
C LEU A 34 -12.36 -2.06 0.19
N ASN A 35 -11.57 -1.36 -0.61
CA ASN A 35 -11.29 0.06 -0.43
C ASN A 35 -11.89 0.87 -1.60
N ARG A 36 -12.98 1.58 -1.34
CA ARG A 36 -13.69 2.39 -2.35
C ARG A 36 -12.94 3.66 -2.72
N ARG A 37 -12.08 4.16 -1.83
CA ARG A 37 -11.27 5.35 -2.09
C ARG A 37 -10.21 5.06 -3.14
N THR A 38 -9.50 3.96 -2.99
CA THR A 38 -8.43 3.54 -3.90
C THR A 38 -8.91 2.63 -5.02
N ARG A 39 -10.21 2.29 -5.05
CA ARG A 39 -10.82 1.37 -6.02
C ARG A 39 -10.06 0.05 -6.11
N SER A 40 -9.75 -0.51 -4.95
CA SER A 40 -8.95 -1.72 -4.82
C SER A 40 -9.56 -2.73 -3.86
N ILE A 41 -9.22 -3.99 -4.05
CA ILE A 41 -9.53 -5.07 -3.13
C ILE A 41 -8.23 -5.77 -2.75
N ARG A 42 -8.06 -6.03 -1.44
CA ARG A 42 -7.14 -7.04 -0.96
C ARG A 42 -7.90 -8.31 -0.64
N VAL A 43 -7.44 -9.42 -1.19
CA VAL A 43 -7.98 -10.74 -0.87
C VAL A 43 -7.18 -11.34 0.29
N ILE A 44 -7.89 -11.81 1.31
CA ILE A 44 -7.35 -12.59 2.42
C ILE A 44 -8.00 -13.97 2.33
N ASP A 45 -7.22 -14.96 1.95
CA ASP A 45 -7.70 -16.34 1.77
C ASP A 45 -7.42 -17.18 3.02
N PHE A 46 -8.47 -17.73 3.62
CA PHE A 46 -8.39 -18.55 4.83
C PHE A 46 -8.41 -20.06 4.57
N ARG A 47 -8.74 -20.45 3.35
CA ARG A 47 -8.85 -21.88 2.99
C ARG A 47 -8.39 -22.07 1.54
N ALA A 48 -7.33 -22.83 1.36
CA ALA A 48 -6.87 -23.24 0.02
C ALA A 48 -7.99 -23.97 -0.76
N GLY A 49 -7.93 -23.89 -2.08
CA GLY A 49 -8.88 -24.56 -2.98
C GLY A 49 -10.05 -23.70 -3.44
N ALA A 50 -10.96 -24.28 -4.22
CA ALA A 50 -12.16 -23.65 -4.83
C ALA A 50 -11.89 -22.34 -5.58
N LEU A 51 -10.69 -22.19 -6.16
CA LEU A 51 -10.26 -20.95 -6.82
C LEU A 51 -11.18 -20.44 -7.92
N PRO A 52 -11.81 -21.26 -8.77
CA PRO A 52 -12.79 -20.76 -9.75
C PRO A 52 -13.98 -20.04 -9.11
N ALA A 53 -14.53 -20.58 -8.01
CA ALA A 53 -15.64 -19.95 -7.28
C ALA A 53 -15.19 -18.65 -6.61
N LYS A 54 -14.01 -18.63 -6.00
CA LYS A 54 -13.41 -17.42 -5.41
C LYS A 54 -13.20 -16.34 -6.46
N ARG A 55 -12.64 -16.71 -7.62
CA ARG A 55 -12.47 -15.78 -8.73
C ARG A 55 -13.78 -15.14 -9.18
N LEU A 56 -14.82 -15.94 -9.38
CA LEU A 56 -16.15 -15.43 -9.77
C LEU A 56 -16.70 -14.46 -8.73
N TYR A 57 -16.56 -14.77 -7.46
CA TYR A 57 -16.96 -13.86 -6.38
C TYR A 57 -16.15 -12.56 -6.39
N ILE A 58 -14.82 -12.64 -6.47
CA ILE A 58 -13.95 -11.47 -6.57
C ILE A 58 -14.34 -10.58 -7.76
N GLN A 59 -14.54 -11.17 -8.94
CA GLN A 59 -14.95 -10.44 -10.14
C GLN A 59 -16.33 -9.79 -10.00
N SER A 60 -17.28 -10.48 -9.40
CA SER A 60 -18.62 -9.94 -9.15
C SER A 60 -18.57 -8.71 -8.25
N VAL A 61 -17.87 -8.80 -7.11
CA VAL A 61 -17.69 -7.66 -6.19
C VAL A 61 -16.92 -6.54 -6.86
N ALA A 62 -15.83 -6.85 -7.57
CA ALA A 62 -15.01 -5.84 -8.23
C ALA A 62 -15.80 -5.05 -9.28
N THR A 63 -16.62 -5.74 -10.08
CA THR A 63 -17.49 -5.10 -11.07
C THR A 63 -18.57 -4.24 -10.41
N GLN A 64 -19.22 -4.76 -9.37
CA GLN A 64 -20.30 -4.05 -8.65
C GLN A 64 -19.79 -2.78 -7.95
N GLU A 65 -18.58 -2.80 -7.42
CA GLU A 65 -17.99 -1.71 -6.63
C GLU A 65 -16.98 -0.86 -7.46
N ASN A 66 -16.92 -1.03 -8.77
CA ASN A 66 -16.00 -0.33 -9.67
C ASN A 66 -14.53 -0.43 -9.24
N VAL A 67 -14.12 -1.61 -8.80
CA VAL A 67 -12.74 -1.90 -8.43
C VAL A 67 -11.89 -2.10 -9.67
N GLU A 68 -10.70 -1.55 -9.67
CA GLU A 68 -9.77 -1.62 -10.81
C GLU A 68 -8.55 -2.49 -10.53
N LYS A 69 -8.19 -2.66 -9.27
CA LYS A 69 -7.04 -3.47 -8.86
C LYS A 69 -7.42 -4.42 -7.73
N VAL A 70 -7.06 -5.67 -7.90
CA VAL A 70 -7.17 -6.70 -6.86
C VAL A 70 -5.77 -7.22 -6.56
N ILE A 71 -5.43 -7.37 -5.29
CA ILE A 71 -4.17 -7.95 -4.82
C ILE A 71 -4.42 -9.04 -3.79
N THR A 72 -3.53 -10.01 -3.75
CA THR A 72 -3.44 -11.01 -2.67
C THR A 72 -1.99 -11.25 -2.31
N LEU A 73 -1.73 -11.58 -1.06
CA LEU A 73 -0.43 -12.03 -0.58
C LEU A 73 -0.54 -13.52 -0.26
N VAL A 74 0.36 -14.29 -0.81
CA VAL A 74 0.33 -15.75 -0.73
C VAL A 74 1.72 -16.32 -0.51
N GLU A 75 1.81 -17.53 -0.02
CA GLU A 75 3.05 -18.29 0.05
C GLU A 75 3.48 -18.78 -1.35
N LYS A 76 4.72 -19.23 -1.46
CA LYS A 76 5.33 -19.60 -2.74
C LYS A 76 4.58 -20.71 -3.48
N ASP A 77 4.10 -21.69 -2.77
CA ASP A 77 3.36 -22.85 -3.31
C ASP A 77 1.97 -22.48 -3.84
N GLU A 78 1.37 -21.41 -3.33
CA GLU A 78 0.06 -20.93 -3.76
C GLU A 78 0.11 -20.06 -5.02
N VAL A 79 1.29 -19.49 -5.35
CA VAL A 79 1.45 -18.55 -6.51
C VAL A 79 0.91 -19.18 -7.79
N SER A 80 1.27 -20.45 -8.07
CA SER A 80 0.82 -21.15 -9.28
C SER A 80 -0.70 -21.29 -9.36
N SER A 81 -1.34 -21.45 -8.22
CA SER A 81 -2.79 -21.56 -8.12
C SER A 81 -3.48 -20.24 -8.46
N TRP A 82 -2.99 -19.14 -7.91
CA TRP A 82 -3.52 -17.80 -8.19
C TRP A 82 -3.25 -17.35 -9.62
N THR A 83 -2.09 -17.69 -10.20
CA THR A 83 -1.80 -17.35 -11.60
C THR A 83 -2.71 -18.09 -12.59
N ARG A 84 -3.11 -19.32 -12.30
CA ARG A 84 -4.10 -20.07 -13.12
C ARG A 84 -5.48 -19.40 -13.15
N VAL A 85 -5.81 -18.59 -12.19
CA VAL A 85 -7.07 -17.83 -12.15
C VAL A 85 -6.91 -16.36 -12.57
N GLY A 86 -5.81 -16.03 -13.24
CA GLY A 86 -5.61 -14.75 -13.91
C GLY A 86 -4.96 -13.66 -13.05
N PHE A 87 -4.32 -14.03 -11.94
CA PHE A 87 -3.42 -13.13 -11.23
C PHE A 87 -2.01 -13.23 -11.79
N VAL A 88 -1.24 -12.16 -11.67
CA VAL A 88 0.17 -12.08 -12.04
C VAL A 88 0.99 -11.87 -10.79
N ARG A 89 2.11 -12.59 -10.64
CA ARG A 89 3.06 -12.30 -9.57
C ARG A 89 3.77 -10.99 -9.87
N GLU A 90 3.58 -10.01 -9.01
CA GLU A 90 4.09 -8.64 -9.20
C GLU A 90 5.24 -8.29 -8.27
N GLY A 91 5.48 -9.07 -7.20
CA GLY A 91 6.57 -8.79 -6.29
C GLY A 91 6.69 -9.81 -5.16
N THR A 92 7.66 -9.55 -4.29
CA THR A 92 7.94 -10.37 -3.10
C THR A 92 8.20 -9.47 -1.90
N ILE A 93 7.60 -9.79 -0.77
CA ILE A 93 7.84 -9.15 0.51
C ILE A 93 8.62 -10.14 1.38
N PRO A 94 9.93 -9.91 1.60
CA PRO A 94 10.77 -10.82 2.39
C PRO A 94 10.28 -10.92 3.83
N GLY A 95 10.21 -12.15 4.35
CA GLY A 95 9.83 -12.40 5.74
C GLY A 95 8.37 -12.08 6.10
N PHE A 96 7.48 -11.92 5.12
CA PHE A 96 6.08 -11.55 5.38
C PHE A 96 5.39 -12.49 6.37
N TYR A 97 5.60 -13.78 6.24
CA TYR A 97 5.05 -14.83 7.11
C TYR A 97 6.05 -15.27 8.20
N LYS A 98 6.96 -14.39 8.65
CA LYS A 98 8.06 -14.67 9.62
C LYS A 98 9.07 -15.69 9.12
N ARG A 99 8.64 -16.84 8.64
CA ARG A 99 9.50 -17.95 8.17
C ARG A 99 9.55 -18.10 6.66
N SER A 100 8.66 -17.43 5.94
CA SER A 100 8.59 -17.46 4.48
C SER A 100 8.27 -16.08 3.92
N ASP A 101 8.62 -15.88 2.64
CA ASP A 101 8.32 -14.66 1.92
C ASP A 101 6.84 -14.63 1.50
N GLY A 102 6.26 -13.42 1.51
CA GLY A 102 4.97 -13.17 0.89
C GLY A 102 5.14 -12.84 -0.59
N HIS A 103 4.41 -13.53 -1.44
CA HIS A 103 4.35 -13.23 -2.87
C HIS A 103 3.10 -12.42 -3.17
N LEU A 104 3.32 -11.20 -3.65
CA LEU A 104 2.24 -10.31 -4.06
C LEU A 104 1.78 -10.73 -5.45
N CYS A 105 0.52 -11.14 -5.55
CA CYS A 105 -0.15 -11.45 -6.80
C CYS A 105 -1.24 -10.41 -7.07
N GLY A 106 -1.27 -9.83 -8.26
CA GLY A 106 -2.21 -8.79 -8.65
C GLY A 106 -3.03 -9.14 -9.88
N CYS A 107 -4.19 -8.52 -9.98
CA CYS A 107 -5.07 -8.61 -11.15
C CYS A 107 -5.68 -7.22 -11.41
N VAL A 108 -5.74 -6.83 -12.68
CA VAL A 108 -6.42 -5.61 -13.14
C VAL A 108 -7.82 -5.99 -13.62
N ILE A 109 -8.83 -5.22 -13.19
CA ILE A 109 -10.24 -5.49 -13.45
C ILE A 109 -10.82 -4.38 -14.36
N GLY A 110 -11.77 -4.76 -15.20
CA GLY A 110 -12.74 -3.85 -15.82
C GLY A 110 -12.41 -3.35 -17.22
N ASP A 111 -11.16 -3.22 -17.59
CA ASP A 111 -10.78 -2.81 -18.95
C ASP A 111 -10.16 -3.98 -19.69
N LYS A 112 -10.84 -4.45 -20.74
CA LYS A 112 -10.31 -5.54 -21.60
C LYS A 112 -9.05 -5.16 -22.36
N THR A 113 -8.79 -3.85 -22.49
CA THR A 113 -7.60 -3.31 -23.15
C THR A 113 -6.47 -3.05 -22.18
N ALA A 114 -6.76 -3.04 -20.88
CA ALA A 114 -5.75 -2.82 -19.84
C ALA A 114 -4.82 -4.04 -19.75
N SER A 115 -3.52 -3.80 -19.81
CA SER A 115 -2.53 -4.82 -19.54
C SER A 115 -2.64 -5.26 -18.07
N ILE A 116 -2.68 -6.56 -17.86
CA ILE A 116 -2.57 -7.14 -16.52
C ILE A 116 -1.11 -7.20 -16.05
N GLU A 117 -0.18 -6.99 -16.95
CA GLU A 117 1.25 -6.96 -16.72
C GLU A 117 1.81 -5.55 -16.98
N VAL A 118 2.95 -5.28 -16.39
CA VAL A 118 3.67 -4.03 -16.61
C VAL A 118 4.24 -4.01 -18.02
N THR A 119 4.07 -2.91 -18.74
CA THR A 119 4.62 -2.74 -20.10
C THR A 119 6.13 -2.52 -20.08
N ASP A 120 6.80 -2.81 -21.20
CA ASP A 120 8.23 -2.51 -21.39
C ASP A 120 8.55 -1.02 -21.22
N ALA A 121 7.64 -0.15 -21.67
CA ALA A 121 7.80 1.29 -21.51
C ALA A 121 7.81 1.68 -20.02
N SER A 122 6.90 1.11 -19.23
CA SER A 122 6.83 1.32 -17.79
C SER A 122 8.04 0.74 -17.06
N THR A 123 8.53 -0.41 -17.48
CA THR A 123 9.76 -1.00 -16.94
C THR A 123 10.95 -0.09 -17.16
N LYS A 124 11.14 0.42 -18.39
CA LYS A 124 12.21 1.38 -18.73
C LYS A 124 12.07 2.71 -17.94
N LEU A 125 10.85 3.20 -17.76
CA LEU A 125 10.59 4.39 -16.94
C LEU A 125 11.02 4.13 -15.49
N THR A 126 10.61 3.01 -14.92
CA THR A 126 10.99 2.57 -13.57
C THR A 126 12.51 2.51 -13.39
N GLU A 127 13.23 1.93 -14.35
CA GLU A 127 14.69 1.84 -14.32
C GLU A 127 15.35 3.22 -14.32
N ARG A 128 14.86 4.13 -15.18
CA ARG A 128 15.34 5.52 -15.23
C ARG A 128 15.11 6.24 -13.89
N THR A 129 13.91 6.11 -13.33
CA THR A 129 13.55 6.70 -12.03
C THR A 129 14.46 6.18 -10.93
N ILE A 130 14.68 4.86 -10.85
CA ILE A 130 15.54 4.26 -9.83
C ILE A 130 17.00 4.69 -10.01
N ASN A 131 17.50 4.76 -11.24
CA ASN A 131 18.87 5.20 -11.49
C ASN A 131 19.10 6.66 -11.11
N ALA A 132 18.13 7.54 -11.38
CA ALA A 132 18.16 8.93 -10.92
C ALA A 132 18.11 8.99 -9.38
N ALA A 133 17.21 8.23 -8.76
CA ALA A 133 17.06 8.17 -7.31
C ALA A 133 18.30 7.61 -6.60
N LYS A 134 18.98 6.61 -7.17
CA LYS A 134 20.26 6.08 -6.63
C LYS A 134 21.35 7.15 -6.59
N LYS A 135 21.46 7.97 -7.65
CA LYS A 135 22.43 9.08 -7.67
C LYS A 135 22.10 10.10 -6.60
N ALA A 136 20.83 10.52 -6.49
CA ALA A 136 20.39 11.46 -5.46
C ALA A 136 20.57 10.91 -4.04
N ALA A 137 20.31 9.62 -3.83
CA ALA A 137 20.44 8.98 -2.53
C ALA A 137 21.90 8.88 -2.04
N ALA A 138 22.88 8.81 -2.96
CA ALA A 138 24.30 8.76 -2.61
C ALA A 138 24.80 10.05 -1.94
N ASP A 139 24.17 11.19 -2.22
CA ASP A 139 24.53 12.48 -1.68
C ASP A 139 23.80 12.83 -0.36
N ILE A 140 22.91 11.95 0.11
CA ILE A 140 22.13 12.17 1.33
C ILE A 140 23.01 12.01 2.57
N PRO A 141 23.08 13.01 3.45
CA PRO A 141 23.87 12.91 4.67
C PRO A 141 23.28 11.93 5.67
N GLU A 142 24.15 11.30 6.46
CA GLU A 142 23.71 10.42 7.53
C GLU A 142 22.83 11.16 8.55
N LYS A 143 23.25 12.38 8.95
CA LYS A 143 22.49 13.25 9.86
C LYS A 143 21.72 14.31 9.08
N ILE A 144 20.39 14.22 9.10
CA ILE A 144 19.52 15.16 8.42
C ILE A 144 19.21 16.33 9.36
N LYS A 145 19.56 17.55 8.92
CA LYS A 145 19.27 18.78 9.66
C LYS A 145 18.02 19.46 9.10
N GLY A 146 17.26 20.14 9.97
CA GLY A 146 16.10 20.95 9.54
C GLY A 146 14.79 20.19 9.34
N ALA A 147 14.79 18.87 9.47
CA ALA A 147 13.59 18.06 9.56
C ALA A 147 13.25 17.77 11.03
N SER A 148 11.96 17.76 11.36
CA SER A 148 11.46 17.29 12.64
C SER A 148 10.54 16.08 12.43
N VAL A 149 10.74 15.04 13.24
CA VAL A 149 9.91 13.84 13.23
C VAL A 149 9.31 13.70 14.63
N ARG A 150 8.00 13.65 14.74
CA ARG A 150 7.30 13.57 16.02
C ARG A 150 6.17 12.55 15.93
N PRO A 151 5.90 11.79 17.00
CA PRO A 151 4.70 10.98 17.08
C PRO A 151 3.46 11.85 16.84
N ALA A 152 2.54 11.36 16.03
CA ALA A 152 1.28 12.04 15.74
C ALA A 152 0.10 11.18 16.20
N THR A 153 -1.03 11.82 16.49
CA THR A 153 -2.26 11.10 16.81
C THR A 153 -2.94 10.61 15.53
N GLU A 154 -3.64 9.49 15.61
CA GLU A 154 -4.46 9.00 14.50
C GLU A 154 -5.43 10.08 14.01
N LYS A 155 -6.07 10.81 14.93
CA LYS A 155 -7.01 11.87 14.61
C LYS A 155 -6.39 12.96 13.74
N ASP A 156 -5.17 13.40 14.04
CA ASP A 156 -4.48 14.44 13.29
C ASP A 156 -4.08 13.93 11.90
N ALA A 157 -3.53 12.71 11.84
CA ALA A 157 -3.14 12.07 10.58
C ALA A 157 -4.33 11.84 9.65
N LEU A 158 -5.45 11.31 10.17
CA LEU A 158 -6.66 11.10 9.39
C LEU A 158 -7.33 12.40 8.98
N SER A 159 -7.31 13.44 9.82
CA SER A 159 -7.78 14.77 9.46
C SER A 159 -6.95 15.38 8.31
N ALA A 160 -5.63 15.24 8.36
CA ALA A 160 -4.74 15.68 7.30
C ALA A 160 -4.98 14.89 5.99
N ARG A 161 -5.19 13.57 6.09
CA ARG A 161 -5.58 12.71 4.97
C ARG A 161 -6.86 13.20 4.30
N ASP A 162 -7.89 13.43 5.07
CA ASP A 162 -9.20 13.85 4.54
C ASP A 162 -9.15 15.25 3.93
N ALA A 163 -8.31 16.13 4.46
CA ALA A 163 -8.05 17.44 3.88
C ALA A 163 -7.26 17.35 2.55
N ALA A 164 -6.27 16.47 2.48
CA ALA A 164 -5.50 16.22 1.26
C ALA A 164 -6.39 15.58 0.19
N TRP A 165 -7.18 14.59 0.55
CA TRP A 165 -8.07 13.86 -0.35
C TRP A 165 -9.17 14.73 -0.97
N ARG A 166 -9.69 15.73 -0.22
CA ARG A 166 -10.64 16.70 -0.77
C ARG A 166 -10.07 17.54 -1.92
N LYS A 167 -8.75 17.75 -1.91
CA LYS A 167 -8.05 18.51 -2.96
C LYS A 167 -7.57 17.62 -4.09
N ASN A 168 -7.21 16.40 -3.79
CA ASN A 168 -6.71 15.42 -4.72
C ASN A 168 -7.15 14.01 -4.31
N PRO A 169 -8.18 13.44 -4.98
CA PRO A 169 -8.73 12.12 -4.64
C PRO A 169 -7.73 10.97 -4.77
N ALA A 170 -6.64 11.16 -5.49
CA ALA A 170 -5.59 10.15 -5.65
C ALA A 170 -4.65 10.06 -4.45
N PHE A 171 -4.75 11.01 -3.51
CA PHE A 171 -3.88 10.99 -2.36
C PHE A 171 -4.24 9.95 -1.33
N GLY A 172 -3.20 9.29 -0.95
CA GLY A 172 -2.87 8.66 0.32
C GLY A 172 -3.91 7.71 0.85
N SER A 173 -3.52 6.57 1.25
CA SER A 173 -4.48 5.69 1.81
C SER A 173 -4.64 5.90 3.29
N PHE A 174 -3.69 5.66 4.10
CA PHE A 174 -3.91 5.50 5.54
C PHE A 174 -5.22 4.74 5.83
N ASP A 175 -5.74 4.06 4.81
CA ASP A 175 -6.87 3.16 4.93
C ASP A 175 -6.35 1.75 5.23
N MET A 176 -7.18 0.96 5.91
CA MET A 176 -6.82 -0.36 6.35
C MET A 176 -6.33 -1.24 5.20
N PHE A 177 -5.14 -1.80 5.34
CA PHE A 177 -4.59 -2.82 4.45
C PHE A 177 -4.76 -4.23 5.02
N GLY A 178 -4.60 -4.38 6.32
CA GLY A 178 -4.79 -5.60 7.07
C GLY A 178 -6.04 -5.57 7.93
N ARG A 179 -6.55 -6.75 8.28
CA ARG A 179 -7.57 -6.90 9.31
C ARG A 179 -6.92 -6.84 10.68
N ASP A 180 -7.59 -6.23 11.64
CA ASP A 180 -7.12 -6.09 13.04
C ASP A 180 -5.69 -5.54 13.13
N ALA A 181 -5.36 -4.58 12.27
CA ALA A 181 -4.04 -3.98 12.23
C ALA A 181 -3.92 -2.82 13.21
N GLU A 182 -2.77 -2.75 13.88
CA GLU A 182 -2.35 -1.55 14.61
C GLU A 182 -1.73 -0.54 13.67
N ARG A 183 -1.78 0.73 14.09
CA ARG A 183 -1.16 1.83 13.35
C ARG A 183 -0.40 2.77 14.25
N ILE A 184 0.72 3.23 13.75
CA ILE A 184 1.47 4.35 14.33
C ILE A 184 1.63 5.44 13.29
N TYR A 185 1.67 6.68 13.77
CA TYR A 185 1.75 7.86 12.92
C TYR A 185 2.86 8.80 13.39
N TYR A 186 3.52 9.42 12.42
CA TYR A 186 4.49 10.49 12.65
C TYR A 186 4.14 11.71 11.84
N ASP A 187 4.27 12.90 12.43
CA ASP A 187 4.33 14.15 11.67
C ASP A 187 5.76 14.40 11.18
N LEU A 188 5.87 14.87 9.96
CA LEU A 188 7.11 15.22 9.30
C LEU A 188 7.12 16.72 9.05
N GLY A 189 7.74 17.46 9.97
CA GLY A 189 7.84 18.91 9.88
C GLY A 189 9.05 19.35 9.07
N VAL A 190 8.82 20.28 8.14
CA VAL A 190 9.85 20.96 7.38
C VAL A 190 9.64 22.46 7.52
N ARG A 191 10.72 23.21 7.75
CA ARG A 191 10.65 24.68 7.86
C ARG A 191 10.04 25.28 6.60
N ARG A 192 8.98 26.08 6.77
CA ARG A 192 8.24 26.75 5.68
C ARG A 192 7.49 25.83 4.71
N SER A 193 7.33 24.55 5.04
CA SER A 193 6.50 23.61 4.27
C SER A 193 5.29 23.13 5.09
N LYS A 194 4.31 22.56 4.41
CA LYS A 194 3.18 21.93 5.08
C LYS A 194 3.64 20.61 5.72
N THR A 195 3.19 20.37 6.94
CA THR A 195 3.40 19.09 7.62
C THR A 195 2.95 17.93 6.74
N ASN A 196 3.80 16.95 6.57
CA ASN A 196 3.48 15.67 5.96
C ASN A 196 3.32 14.62 7.06
N TYR A 197 2.76 13.48 6.74
CA TYR A 197 2.56 12.39 7.68
C TYR A 197 3.10 11.09 7.12
N LEU A 198 3.62 10.28 8.02
CA LEU A 198 4.08 8.92 7.76
C LEU A 198 3.28 7.99 8.67
N SER A 199 2.86 6.84 8.15
CA SER A 199 2.24 5.80 8.96
C SER A 199 2.91 4.46 8.75
N ALA A 200 2.83 3.60 9.76
CA ALA A 200 3.03 2.18 9.62
C ALA A 200 1.81 1.43 10.14
N GLU A 201 1.35 0.47 9.35
CA GLU A 201 0.30 -0.47 9.70
C GLU A 201 0.90 -1.86 9.82
N PHE A 202 0.65 -2.55 10.95
CA PHE A 202 1.20 -3.86 11.23
C PHE A 202 0.26 -4.70 12.09
N GLN A 203 0.52 -5.98 12.14
CA GLN A 203 -0.14 -6.95 13.01
C GLN A 203 0.94 -7.73 13.75
N ASP A 204 0.81 -7.90 15.05
CA ASP A 204 1.81 -8.59 15.88
C ASP A 204 2.09 -10.03 15.45
N CYS A 205 1.08 -10.70 14.85
CA CYS A 205 1.22 -12.08 14.37
C CYS A 205 2.10 -12.19 13.11
N PHE A 206 2.26 -11.10 12.36
CA PHE A 206 3.11 -11.04 11.17
C PHE A 206 4.36 -10.19 11.47
N GLY A 207 5.49 -10.57 10.92
CA GLY A 207 6.73 -9.84 11.10
C GLY A 207 6.91 -8.64 10.16
N HIS A 208 5.85 -8.02 9.64
CA HIS A 208 5.93 -6.97 8.64
C HIS A 208 5.05 -5.77 8.96
N ALA A 209 5.40 -4.61 8.39
CA ALA A 209 4.56 -3.42 8.41
C ALA A 209 4.44 -2.79 7.01
N LEU A 210 3.22 -2.34 6.66
CA LEU A 210 2.98 -1.47 5.52
C LEU A 210 3.32 -0.03 5.93
N VAL A 211 4.18 0.61 5.15
CA VAL A 211 4.58 2.01 5.36
C VAL A 211 3.97 2.90 4.28
N GLU A 212 3.34 3.99 4.68
CA GLU A 212 2.72 4.94 3.79
C GLU A 212 3.13 6.37 4.13
N VAL A 213 3.40 7.15 3.09
CA VAL A 213 3.64 8.60 3.17
C VAL A 213 2.40 9.30 2.64
N LEU A 214 1.82 10.20 3.41
CA LEU A 214 0.55 10.83 3.04
C LEU A 214 0.64 11.63 1.75
N ARG A 215 1.73 12.37 1.55
CA ARG A 215 1.97 13.16 0.34
C ARG A 215 3.35 12.84 -0.22
N LEU A 216 3.42 12.66 -1.53
CA LEU A 216 4.71 12.54 -2.21
C LEU A 216 5.52 13.82 -1.98
N PRO A 217 6.82 13.71 -1.63
CA PRO A 217 7.68 14.87 -1.52
C PRO A 217 7.85 15.54 -2.89
N THR A 218 7.92 16.88 -2.88
CA THR A 218 8.04 17.71 -4.09
C THR A 218 9.28 18.60 -4.05
N SER A 219 10.08 18.49 -3.01
CA SER A 219 11.33 19.23 -2.82
C SER A 219 12.35 18.39 -2.06
N GLU A 220 13.61 18.79 -2.16
CA GLU A 220 14.71 18.16 -1.43
C GLU A 220 14.46 18.14 0.09
N ASN A 221 14.01 19.26 0.67
CA ASN A 221 13.72 19.33 2.10
C ASN A 221 12.59 18.38 2.53
N GLU A 222 11.55 18.24 1.71
CA GLU A 222 10.47 17.28 1.97
C GLU A 222 10.98 15.83 1.84
N THR A 223 11.84 15.56 0.85
CA THR A 223 12.49 14.26 0.70
C THR A 223 13.33 13.91 1.92
N LEU A 224 14.16 14.86 2.40
CA LEU A 224 14.96 14.69 3.61
C LEU A 224 14.09 14.43 4.84
N ALA A 225 12.95 15.11 4.99
CA ALA A 225 12.03 14.85 6.10
C ALA A 225 11.41 13.46 6.04
N VAL A 226 11.06 12.97 4.84
CA VAL A 226 10.57 11.59 4.66
C VAL A 226 11.66 10.60 5.02
N ILE A 227 12.92 10.80 4.61
CA ILE A 227 14.04 9.94 4.97
C ILE A 227 14.22 9.89 6.49
N ALA A 228 14.23 11.06 7.15
CA ALA A 228 14.34 11.13 8.61
C ALA A 228 13.20 10.36 9.30
N GLY A 229 11.97 10.54 8.80
CA GLY A 229 10.80 9.81 9.30
C GLY A 229 10.90 8.31 9.12
N LEU A 230 11.33 7.85 7.95
CA LEU A 230 11.51 6.42 7.66
C LEU A 230 12.56 5.77 8.56
N ARG A 231 13.67 6.47 8.87
CA ARG A 231 14.71 5.98 9.80
C ARG A 231 14.17 5.85 11.22
N VAL A 232 13.51 6.89 11.74
CA VAL A 232 12.89 6.86 13.08
C VAL A 232 11.81 5.78 13.15
N LEU A 233 11.02 5.63 12.11
CA LEU A 233 10.00 4.59 12.03
C LEU A 233 10.62 3.19 12.06
N ALA A 234 11.70 2.98 11.31
CA ALA A 234 12.42 1.70 11.27
C ALA A 234 12.90 1.28 12.67
N GLU A 235 13.58 2.18 13.39
CA GLU A 235 14.03 1.93 14.77
C GLU A 235 12.86 1.57 15.72
N ASN A 236 11.72 2.27 15.59
CA ASN A 236 10.54 1.98 16.41
C ASN A 236 9.94 0.60 16.09
N LEU A 237 9.83 0.26 14.81
CA LEU A 237 9.26 -1.02 14.36
C LEU A 237 10.16 -2.20 14.72
N GLU A 238 11.48 -2.05 14.58
CA GLU A 238 12.46 -3.06 14.99
C GLU A 238 12.35 -3.34 16.49
N GLY A 239 12.25 -2.29 17.32
CA GLY A 239 12.00 -2.41 18.77
C GLY A 239 10.67 -3.10 19.14
N ARG A 240 9.73 -3.23 18.20
CA ARG A 240 8.47 -3.99 18.35
C ARG A 240 8.52 -5.41 17.79
N GLY A 241 9.70 -5.86 17.31
CA GLY A 241 9.86 -7.18 16.72
C GLY A 241 9.34 -7.31 15.28
N ILE A 242 9.10 -6.20 14.60
CA ILE A 242 8.85 -6.19 13.14
C ILE A 242 10.18 -6.45 12.44
N VAL A 243 10.20 -7.40 11.52
CA VAL A 243 11.42 -7.83 10.82
C VAL A 243 11.58 -7.23 9.44
N ALA A 244 10.48 -6.75 8.85
CA ALA A 244 10.48 -6.15 7.53
C ALA A 244 9.38 -5.11 7.37
N THR A 245 9.61 -4.15 6.49
CA THR A 245 8.59 -3.20 6.05
C THR A 245 8.45 -3.23 4.54
N PHE A 246 7.28 -2.83 4.07
CA PHE A 246 7.04 -2.65 2.64
C PHE A 246 6.20 -1.39 2.39
N ALA A 247 6.36 -0.85 1.19
CA ALA A 247 5.65 0.35 0.76
C ALA A 247 5.38 0.31 -0.74
N PHE A 248 4.38 1.05 -1.17
CA PHE A 248 4.08 1.25 -2.59
C PHE A 248 4.32 2.71 -2.96
N ALA A 249 4.97 2.94 -4.10
CA ALA A 249 5.19 4.27 -4.63
C ALA A 249 5.03 4.30 -6.15
N PRO A 250 4.62 5.45 -6.75
CA PRO A 250 4.57 5.59 -8.19
C PRO A 250 5.93 5.30 -8.82
N ASN A 251 5.92 4.65 -9.97
CA ASN A 251 7.15 4.26 -10.66
C ASN A 251 7.87 5.41 -11.39
N ASP A 252 7.28 6.59 -11.42
CA ASP A 252 7.78 7.80 -12.08
C ASP A 252 8.23 8.92 -11.11
N ASN A 253 8.18 8.69 -9.79
CA ASN A 253 8.55 9.71 -8.81
C ASN A 253 9.96 9.45 -8.25
N VAL A 254 10.88 10.35 -8.58
CA VAL A 254 12.30 10.24 -8.17
C VAL A 254 12.47 10.56 -6.69
N GLU A 255 11.78 11.57 -6.17
CA GLU A 255 11.93 12.05 -4.79
C GLU A 255 11.54 11.00 -3.76
N ILE A 256 10.38 10.34 -3.94
CA ILE A 256 9.98 9.24 -3.04
C ILE A 256 10.86 8.01 -3.20
N SER A 257 11.31 7.71 -4.41
CA SER A 257 12.25 6.63 -4.67
C SER A 257 13.60 6.89 -4.02
N THR A 258 14.09 8.14 -4.05
CA THR A 258 15.29 8.58 -3.33
C THR A 258 15.11 8.39 -1.82
N ALA A 259 13.95 8.76 -1.28
CA ALA A 259 13.68 8.61 0.14
C ALA A 259 13.73 7.14 0.57
N PHE A 260 13.10 6.24 -0.17
CA PHE A 260 13.13 4.82 0.14
C PHE A 260 14.55 4.24 0.02
N LEU A 261 15.29 4.55 -1.05
CA LEU A 261 16.66 4.06 -1.21
C LEU A 261 17.59 4.55 -0.09
N ALA A 262 17.55 5.84 0.27
CA ALA A 262 18.34 6.43 1.35
C ALA A 262 17.96 5.92 2.74
N ALA A 263 16.75 5.37 2.91
CA ALA A 263 16.28 4.70 4.11
C ALA A 263 16.50 3.17 4.10
N GLY A 264 17.27 2.63 3.12
CA GLY A 264 17.64 1.22 3.08
C GLY A 264 16.66 0.29 2.36
N TYR A 265 15.61 0.84 1.76
CA TYR A 265 14.65 0.03 0.99
C TYR A 265 15.23 -0.43 -0.35
N ARG A 266 14.72 -1.55 -0.82
CA ARG A 266 15.05 -2.13 -2.14
C ARG A 266 13.77 -2.35 -2.94
N LYS A 267 13.84 -2.19 -4.27
CA LYS A 267 12.77 -2.62 -5.15
C LYS A 267 12.67 -4.13 -5.16
N THR A 268 11.52 -4.68 -4.85
CA THR A 268 11.24 -6.12 -4.89
C THR A 268 10.04 -6.49 -5.75
N GLY A 269 9.42 -5.51 -6.39
CA GLY A 269 8.32 -5.73 -7.30
C GLY A 269 7.96 -4.50 -8.12
N LEU A 270 7.13 -4.71 -9.12
CA LEU A 270 6.51 -3.67 -9.93
C LEU A 270 5.09 -4.11 -10.27
N LEU A 271 4.11 -3.33 -9.80
CA LEU A 271 2.70 -3.64 -9.88
C LEU A 271 2.07 -2.89 -11.06
N ALA A 272 1.44 -3.63 -11.95
CA ALA A 272 0.64 -3.02 -13.00
C ALA A 272 -0.54 -2.25 -12.39
N ARG A 273 -0.67 -0.97 -12.74
CA ARG A 273 -1.75 -0.11 -12.26
C ARG A 273 -1.94 -0.15 -10.73
N GLY A 274 -0.83 -0.21 -10.00
CA GLY A 274 -0.81 -0.42 -8.56
C GLY A 274 -1.34 0.75 -7.73
N ILE A 275 -1.18 1.97 -8.20
CA ILE A 275 -1.51 3.20 -7.48
C ILE A 275 -2.51 4.05 -8.26
N LEU A 276 -3.42 4.71 -7.54
CA LEU A 276 -4.31 5.73 -8.07
C LEU A 276 -3.52 7.04 -8.25
N ASP A 277 -3.63 7.66 -9.43
CA ASP A 277 -2.97 8.93 -9.72
C ASP A 277 -3.88 10.14 -9.45
N ALA A 278 -3.30 11.33 -9.51
CA ALA A 278 -3.95 12.60 -9.23
C ALA A 278 -5.12 12.92 -10.17
N ASP A 279 -5.06 12.46 -11.39
CA ASP A 279 -6.12 12.61 -12.41
C ASP A 279 -7.26 11.59 -12.29
N GLY A 280 -7.15 10.66 -11.32
CA GLY A 280 -8.09 9.56 -11.12
C GLY A 280 -7.81 8.34 -11.98
N GLY A 281 -6.77 8.36 -12.82
CA GLY A 281 -6.21 7.20 -13.50
C GLY A 281 -5.40 6.31 -12.56
N ARG A 282 -4.76 5.29 -13.10
CA ARG A 282 -3.84 4.44 -12.32
C ARG A 282 -2.47 4.40 -12.98
N LYS A 283 -1.45 4.46 -12.14
CA LYS A 283 -0.04 4.26 -12.49
C LYS A 283 0.48 2.95 -11.97
N ASP A 284 1.52 2.46 -12.61
CA ASP A 284 2.29 1.35 -12.08
C ASP A 284 3.02 1.78 -10.81
N ALA A 285 3.16 0.84 -9.89
CA ALA A 285 3.74 1.12 -8.58
C ALA A 285 4.96 0.22 -8.32
N ILE A 286 6.01 0.80 -7.79
CA ILE A 286 7.14 0.04 -7.26
C ILE A 286 6.75 -0.50 -5.88
N LEU A 287 6.98 -1.79 -5.67
CA LEU A 287 7.01 -2.38 -4.34
C LEU A 287 8.42 -2.18 -3.76
N TRP A 288 8.47 -1.44 -2.69
CA TRP A 288 9.67 -1.21 -1.89
C TRP A 288 9.63 -2.08 -0.65
N THR A 289 10.74 -2.70 -0.28
CA THR A 289 10.87 -3.49 0.95
C THR A 289 12.15 -3.15 1.68
N HIS A 290 12.09 -3.17 3.00
CA HIS A 290 13.25 -3.03 3.87
C HIS A 290 13.20 -4.14 4.92
N LYS A 291 14.22 -5.02 4.95
CA LYS A 291 14.43 -6.04 5.96
C LYS A 291 15.37 -5.45 7.01
N PHE A 292 14.98 -5.46 8.28
CA PHE A 292 15.75 -4.82 9.33
C PHE A 292 16.97 -5.66 9.70
N VAL A 293 16.79 -6.83 10.24
CA VAL A 293 17.88 -7.72 10.61
C VAL A 293 17.61 -9.13 10.06
N ASP A 294 18.66 -9.89 9.80
CA ASP A 294 18.51 -11.33 9.63
C ASP A 294 18.17 -11.94 11.00
N ALA A 295 16.86 -12.09 11.24
CA ALA A 295 16.32 -12.65 12.50
C ALA A 295 16.88 -14.04 12.87
N LEU A 296 17.63 -14.66 11.97
CA LEU A 296 18.34 -15.92 12.23
C LEU A 296 19.74 -15.73 12.84
N ALA A 297 20.30 -14.52 12.83
CA ALA A 297 21.60 -14.26 13.46
C ALA A 297 21.47 -13.98 14.97
N ALA A 298 20.30 -13.51 15.42
CA ALA A 298 20.08 -13.14 16.83
C ALA A 298 19.65 -14.32 17.73
N GLU A 299 19.32 -15.49 17.17
CA GLU A 299 18.97 -16.69 17.98
C GLU A 299 20.20 -17.62 18.23
N TYR A 300 21.40 -17.27 17.75
CA TYR A 300 22.63 -18.09 17.87
C TYR A 300 23.79 -17.36 18.55
N GLU A 301 23.59 -16.17 19.14
CA GLU A 301 24.51 -15.56 20.10
C GLU A 301 23.93 -15.67 21.52
#